data_9cdb43f411241f0f43b18797446e996d
#
_entry.id   9cdb43f411241f0f43b18797446e996d
#
_cell.length_a   1.000
_cell.length_b   1.000
_cell.length_c   1.000
_cell.angle_alpha   90.00
_cell.angle_beta   90.00
_cell.angle_gamma   90.00
#
_symmetry.space_group_name_H-M   'P 1'
#
loop_
_entity.id
_entity.type
_entity.pdbx_description
1 polymer ?
#
loop_
_entity_poly.entity_id
_entity_poly.type
_entity_poly.pdbx_seq_one_letter_code
_entity_poly.pdbx_strand_id
1 'polypeptide(L)'
;MATKLTLEQMKQFVREHFEDFVNKRNASVIRKNMTSDFHDHDGPGGKPTGVDGDEQMMLGMYKGMPDFQLTIEDIIAEGDKVVCRNIWRWTETASGKKMQFHGFVLWRFEGDKIAERWATVTSPAEGVSWTAEEARKFAEKRAS
;
A
#
# COMPACT_ATOMS: atom_id res chain seq x y z
N MET A 1 -20.41 13.91 14.65
CA MET A 1 -18.98 13.59 14.92
C MET A 1 -18.64 12.23 14.33
N ALA A 2 -17.48 12.14 13.68
CA ALA A 2 -17.01 10.88 13.17
C ALA A 2 -16.72 9.90 14.32
N THR A 3 -17.10 8.63 14.17
CA THR A 3 -16.90 7.60 15.17
C THR A 3 -15.42 7.15 15.15
N LYS A 4 -14.80 7.15 16.32
CA LYS A 4 -13.45 6.65 16.47
C LYS A 4 -13.47 5.12 16.34
N LEU A 5 -12.64 4.59 15.45
CA LEU A 5 -12.49 3.14 15.25
C LEU A 5 -11.60 2.52 16.33
N THR A 6 -11.86 1.26 16.65
CA THR A 6 -10.94 0.45 17.46
C THR A 6 -9.69 0.10 16.65
N LEU A 7 -8.64 -0.37 17.32
CA LEU A 7 -7.41 -0.81 16.64
C LEU A 7 -7.71 -1.90 15.60
N GLU A 8 -8.54 -2.88 15.96
CA GLU A 8 -8.92 -3.95 15.02
C GLU A 8 -9.74 -3.42 13.84
N GLN A 9 -10.65 -2.46 14.09
CA GLN A 9 -11.43 -1.84 13.03
C GLN A 9 -10.55 -1.03 12.08
N MET A 10 -9.55 -0.30 12.62
CA MET A 10 -8.60 0.45 11.77
C MET A 10 -7.76 -0.50 10.90
N LYS A 11 -7.27 -1.61 11.46
CA LYS A 11 -6.53 -2.61 10.68
C LYS A 11 -7.39 -3.19 9.57
N GLN A 12 -8.64 -3.55 9.87
CA GLN A 12 -9.55 -4.09 8.87
C GLN A 12 -9.87 -3.04 7.79
N PHE A 13 -10.07 -1.80 8.18
CA PHE A 13 -10.29 -0.69 7.25
C PHE A 13 -9.13 -0.56 6.25
N VAL A 14 -7.88 -0.62 6.75
CA VAL A 14 -6.69 -0.53 5.90
C VAL A 14 -6.56 -1.75 4.97
N ARG A 15 -6.86 -2.96 5.46
CA ARG A 15 -6.86 -4.17 4.62
C ARG A 15 -7.84 -4.03 3.46
N GLU A 16 -9.07 -3.62 3.76
CA GLU A 16 -10.11 -3.43 2.75
C GLU A 16 -9.78 -2.29 1.79
N HIS A 17 -9.21 -1.21 2.31
CA HIS A 17 -8.80 -0.06 1.50
C HIS A 17 -7.77 -0.48 0.43
N PHE A 18 -6.70 -1.18 0.84
CA PHE A 18 -5.70 -1.68 -0.09
C PHE A 18 -6.29 -2.69 -1.08
N GLU A 19 -7.10 -3.62 -0.60
CA GLU A 19 -7.74 -4.61 -1.47
C GLU A 19 -8.58 -3.93 -2.55
N ASP A 20 -9.35 -2.92 -2.17
CA ASP A 20 -10.24 -2.23 -3.10
C ASP A 20 -9.46 -1.38 -4.11
N PHE A 21 -8.56 -0.49 -3.63
CA PHE A 21 -7.93 0.44 -4.57
C PHE A 21 -6.75 -0.16 -5.34
N VAL A 22 -6.07 -1.17 -4.81
CA VAL A 22 -4.97 -1.84 -5.52
C VAL A 22 -5.48 -3.07 -6.27
N ASN A 23 -5.94 -4.08 -5.55
CA ASN A 23 -6.22 -5.39 -6.15
C ASN A 23 -7.50 -5.39 -7.00
N LYS A 24 -8.53 -4.69 -6.56
CA LYS A 24 -9.80 -4.57 -7.30
C LYS A 24 -9.89 -3.37 -8.24
N ARG A 25 -8.85 -2.54 -8.26
CA ARG A 25 -8.73 -1.37 -9.14
C ARG A 25 -9.89 -0.38 -9.01
N ASN A 26 -10.33 -0.14 -7.78
CA ASN A 26 -11.40 0.81 -7.48
C ASN A 26 -10.82 2.08 -6.85
N ALA A 27 -10.37 3.03 -7.67
CA ALA A 27 -9.78 4.28 -7.19
C ALA A 27 -10.78 5.17 -6.44
N SER A 28 -12.08 4.95 -6.61
CA SER A 28 -13.11 5.76 -5.93
C SER A 28 -13.06 5.62 -4.40
N VAL A 29 -12.52 4.51 -3.88
CA VAL A 29 -12.39 4.33 -2.43
C VAL A 29 -11.37 5.28 -1.80
N ILE A 30 -10.43 5.82 -2.57
CA ILE A 30 -9.47 6.81 -2.09
C ILE A 30 -10.25 8.01 -1.54
N ARG A 31 -11.10 8.59 -2.35
CA ARG A 31 -11.93 9.74 -1.95
C ARG A 31 -12.93 9.39 -0.85
N LYS A 32 -13.52 8.20 -0.93
CA LYS A 32 -14.50 7.73 0.05
C LYS A 32 -13.90 7.52 1.44
N ASN A 33 -12.68 6.97 1.50
CA ASN A 33 -12.07 6.51 2.75
C ASN A 33 -11.17 7.56 3.42
N MET A 34 -10.90 8.66 2.73
CA MET A 34 -9.99 9.70 3.23
C MET A 34 -10.73 10.98 3.59
N THR A 35 -10.14 11.74 4.53
CA THR A 35 -10.64 13.08 4.83
C THR A 35 -10.45 13.99 3.63
N SER A 36 -11.25 15.06 3.54
CA SER A 36 -11.15 16.03 2.42
C SER A 36 -9.78 16.71 2.36
N ASP A 37 -9.14 16.88 3.52
CA ASP A 37 -7.81 17.47 3.65
C ASP A 37 -6.69 16.44 3.80
N PHE A 38 -6.94 15.20 3.39
CA PHE A 38 -5.96 14.11 3.43
C PHE A 38 -4.63 14.56 2.82
N HIS A 39 -3.55 14.21 3.51
CA HIS A 39 -2.20 14.53 3.09
C HIS A 39 -1.35 13.26 2.96
N ASP A 40 -0.90 12.99 1.73
CA ASP A 40 0.08 11.94 1.45
C ASP A 40 1.46 12.59 1.37
N HIS A 41 2.32 12.27 2.31
CA HIS A 41 3.68 12.82 2.34
C HIS A 41 4.58 12.23 1.26
N ASP A 42 4.24 11.05 0.76
CA ASP A 42 5.05 10.27 -0.18
C ASP A 42 4.23 9.88 -1.42
N GLY A 43 3.62 10.85 -2.04
CA GLY A 43 2.82 10.68 -3.25
C GLY A 43 3.65 10.47 -4.51
N PRO A 44 3.06 10.73 -5.69
CA PRO A 44 3.72 10.54 -6.97
C PRO A 44 5.07 11.25 -7.06
N GLY A 45 6.10 10.50 -7.47
CA GLY A 45 7.46 11.03 -7.56
C GLY A 45 8.09 11.36 -6.21
N GLY A 46 7.55 10.81 -5.11
CA GLY A 46 8.03 11.08 -3.75
C GLY A 46 7.61 12.46 -3.23
N LYS A 47 6.67 13.12 -3.86
CA LYS A 47 6.23 14.47 -3.50
C LYS A 47 4.91 14.43 -2.72
N PRO A 48 4.71 15.41 -1.80
CA PRO A 48 3.43 15.51 -1.11
C PRO A 48 2.26 15.73 -2.07
N THR A 49 1.12 15.11 -1.76
CA THR A 49 -0.10 15.28 -2.52
C THR A 49 -1.32 15.05 -1.63
N GLY A 50 -2.51 15.18 -2.19
CA GLY A 50 -3.78 14.90 -1.53
C GLY A 50 -4.58 13.84 -2.27
N VAL A 51 -5.88 13.82 -2.02
CA VAL A 51 -6.82 12.84 -2.61
C VAL A 51 -6.73 12.82 -4.14
N ASP A 52 -6.74 13.99 -4.77
CA ASP A 52 -6.74 14.08 -6.24
C ASP A 52 -5.47 13.47 -6.85
N GLY A 53 -4.32 13.77 -6.27
CA GLY A 53 -3.04 13.25 -6.76
C GLY A 53 -2.94 11.73 -6.63
N ASP A 54 -3.38 11.19 -5.52
CA ASP A 54 -3.37 9.74 -5.31
C ASP A 54 -4.35 9.03 -6.23
N GLU A 55 -5.54 9.60 -6.43
CA GLU A 55 -6.52 9.04 -7.36
C GLU A 55 -5.97 9.02 -8.78
N GLN A 56 -5.37 10.11 -9.25
CA GLN A 56 -4.77 10.18 -10.59
C GLN A 56 -3.59 9.21 -10.74
N MET A 57 -2.77 9.09 -9.72
CA MET A 57 -1.67 8.12 -9.72
C MET A 57 -2.18 6.70 -9.91
N MET A 58 -3.21 6.29 -9.15
CA MET A 58 -3.75 4.94 -9.25
C MET A 58 -4.41 4.68 -10.60
N LEU A 59 -5.13 5.64 -11.16
CA LEU A 59 -5.70 5.51 -12.51
C LEU A 59 -4.59 5.27 -13.56
N GLY A 60 -3.46 5.96 -13.43
CA GLY A 60 -2.30 5.73 -14.28
C GLY A 60 -1.68 4.36 -14.09
N MET A 61 -1.57 3.90 -12.85
CA MET A 61 -1.02 2.58 -12.52
C MET A 61 -1.89 1.45 -13.07
N TYR A 62 -3.20 1.58 -13.03
CA TYR A 62 -4.10 0.55 -13.58
C TYR A 62 -3.88 0.35 -15.08
N LYS A 63 -3.57 1.42 -15.82
CA LYS A 63 -3.26 1.36 -17.26
C LYS A 63 -1.87 0.78 -17.52
N GLY A 64 -0.88 1.26 -16.80
CA GLY A 64 0.53 0.88 -17.02
C GLY A 64 0.89 -0.48 -16.46
N MET A 65 0.20 -0.92 -15.43
CA MET A 65 0.46 -2.18 -14.73
C MET A 65 -0.85 -2.93 -14.48
N PRO A 66 -1.42 -3.55 -15.54
CA PRO A 66 -2.76 -4.16 -15.47
C PRO A 66 -2.92 -5.26 -14.41
N ASP A 67 -1.83 -5.94 -14.06
CA ASP A 67 -1.81 -7.02 -13.07
C ASP A 67 -1.21 -6.59 -11.72
N PHE A 68 -1.07 -5.28 -11.49
CA PHE A 68 -0.51 -4.74 -10.23
C PHE A 68 -1.30 -5.26 -9.03
N GLN A 69 -0.60 -5.86 -8.09
CA GLN A 69 -1.20 -6.45 -6.89
C GLN A 69 -0.36 -6.17 -5.66
N LEU A 70 -1.04 -6.17 -4.51
CA LEU A 70 -0.43 -5.95 -3.22
C LEU A 70 -0.82 -7.08 -2.27
N THR A 71 0.18 -7.54 -1.50
CA THR A 71 -0.07 -8.39 -0.33
C THR A 71 0.42 -7.70 0.93
N ILE A 72 -0.38 -7.75 2.00
CA ILE A 72 0.01 -7.25 3.32
C ILE A 72 0.62 -8.41 4.09
N GLU A 73 1.89 -8.29 4.42
CA GLU A 73 2.62 -9.33 5.18
C GLU A 73 2.42 -9.15 6.69
N ASP A 74 2.42 -7.92 7.16
CA ASP A 74 2.18 -7.58 8.57
C ASP A 74 1.34 -6.32 8.65
N ILE A 75 0.54 -6.22 9.70
CA ILE A 75 -0.24 -5.03 10.00
C ILE A 75 -0.29 -4.83 11.51
N ILE A 76 0.03 -3.62 11.96
CA ILE A 76 0.11 -3.26 13.37
C ILE A 76 -0.61 -1.94 13.55
N ALA A 77 -1.35 -1.80 14.65
CA ALA A 77 -2.06 -0.57 15.00
C ALA A 77 -1.79 -0.16 16.43
N GLU A 78 -1.62 1.14 16.66
CA GLU A 78 -1.50 1.74 17.97
C GLU A 78 -1.97 3.20 17.90
N GLY A 79 -2.71 3.63 18.92
CA GLY A 79 -3.26 5.00 18.94
C GLY A 79 -4.20 5.23 17.77
N ASP A 80 -3.90 6.23 16.95
CA ASP A 80 -4.66 6.57 15.74
C ASP A 80 -3.96 6.12 14.45
N LYS A 81 -2.97 5.24 14.56
CA LYS A 81 -2.10 4.87 13.44
C LYS A 81 -2.11 3.38 13.15
N VAL A 82 -1.96 3.07 11.87
CA VAL A 82 -1.79 1.69 11.36
C VAL A 82 -0.56 1.67 10.48
N VAL A 83 0.33 0.70 10.69
CA VAL A 83 1.47 0.46 9.81
C VAL A 83 1.33 -0.92 9.17
N CYS A 84 1.61 -0.97 7.86
CA CYS A 84 1.61 -2.21 7.08
C CYS A 84 3.00 -2.45 6.49
N ARG A 85 3.42 -3.70 6.48
CA ARG A 85 4.56 -4.14 5.67
C ARG A 85 3.99 -4.87 4.46
N ASN A 86 4.23 -4.31 3.26
CA ASN A 86 3.58 -4.73 2.03
C ASN A 86 4.59 -5.19 0.98
N ILE A 87 4.13 -6.05 0.08
CA ILE A 87 4.82 -6.37 -1.16
C ILE A 87 3.89 -6.06 -2.31
N TRP A 88 4.39 -5.28 -3.29
CA TRP A 88 3.68 -4.95 -4.54
C TRP A 88 4.34 -5.71 -5.67
N ARG A 89 3.54 -6.30 -6.55
CA ARG A 89 4.01 -7.12 -7.68
C ARG A 89 3.26 -6.77 -8.94
N TRP A 90 3.97 -6.81 -10.06
CA TRP A 90 3.37 -6.63 -11.39
C TRP A 90 4.25 -7.28 -12.45
N THR A 91 3.72 -7.37 -13.68
CA THR A 91 4.49 -7.76 -14.85
C THR A 91 4.81 -6.52 -15.66
N GLU A 92 6.08 -6.29 -15.95
CA GLU A 92 6.50 -5.21 -16.84
C GLU A 92 6.09 -5.57 -18.28
N THR A 93 5.22 -4.74 -18.88
CA THR A 93 4.65 -5.06 -20.20
C THR A 93 5.68 -5.12 -21.31
N ALA A 94 6.70 -4.26 -21.26
CA ALA A 94 7.72 -4.20 -22.31
C ALA A 94 8.64 -5.43 -22.34
N SER A 95 8.97 -6.01 -21.19
CA SER A 95 9.95 -7.11 -21.08
C SER A 95 9.32 -8.45 -20.67
N GLY A 96 8.10 -8.43 -20.14
CA GLY A 96 7.48 -9.62 -19.56
C GLY A 96 8.07 -10.03 -18.21
N LYS A 97 8.98 -9.24 -17.65
CA LYS A 97 9.62 -9.55 -16.37
C LYS A 97 8.65 -9.36 -15.21
N LYS A 98 8.74 -10.27 -14.24
CA LYS A 98 8.03 -10.14 -12.97
C LYS A 98 8.78 -9.17 -12.09
N MET A 99 8.12 -8.07 -11.70
CA MET A 99 8.71 -6.98 -10.92
C MET A 99 8.07 -6.93 -9.54
N GLN A 100 8.81 -6.41 -8.58
CA GLN A 100 8.27 -6.14 -7.24
C GLN A 100 9.02 -5.02 -6.54
N PHE A 101 8.37 -4.42 -5.57
CA PHE A 101 8.99 -3.64 -4.51
C PHE A 101 8.27 -3.94 -3.20
N HIS A 102 8.90 -3.61 -2.09
CA HIS A 102 8.30 -3.80 -0.78
C HIS A 102 8.57 -2.59 0.12
N GLY A 103 7.85 -2.52 1.22
CA GLY A 103 8.07 -1.45 2.17
C GLY A 103 6.94 -1.28 3.17
N PHE A 104 7.00 -0.16 3.86
CA PHE A 104 6.09 0.17 4.94
C PHE A 104 5.23 1.36 4.54
N VAL A 105 3.96 1.28 4.90
CA VAL A 105 3.02 2.39 4.78
C VAL A 105 2.41 2.64 6.15
N LEU A 106 2.48 3.88 6.60
CA LEU A 106 1.88 4.33 7.85
C LEU A 106 0.69 5.22 7.54
N TRP A 107 -0.46 4.88 8.11
CA TRP A 107 -1.70 5.63 7.98
C TRP A 107 -2.10 6.22 9.32
N ARG A 108 -2.53 7.48 9.34
CA ARG A 108 -3.14 8.11 10.51
C ARG A 108 -4.62 8.36 10.26
N PHE A 109 -5.43 8.03 11.25
CA PHE A 109 -6.88 8.20 11.19
C PHE A 109 -7.32 9.47 11.93
N GLU A 110 -8.39 10.07 11.41
CA GLU A 110 -9.21 11.04 12.13
C GLU A 110 -10.64 10.53 12.10
N GLY A 111 -11.19 10.21 13.29
CA GLY A 111 -12.49 9.57 13.37
C GLY A 111 -12.46 8.22 12.63
N ASP A 112 -13.34 8.09 11.65
CA ASP A 112 -13.49 6.87 10.85
C ASP A 112 -12.86 6.95 9.45
N LYS A 113 -11.96 7.92 9.21
CA LYS A 113 -11.32 8.14 7.91
C LYS A 113 -9.81 8.29 8.04
N ILE A 114 -9.11 8.00 6.96
CA ILE A 114 -7.66 8.19 6.85
C ILE A 114 -7.38 9.68 6.57
N ALA A 115 -6.48 10.27 7.36
CA ALA A 115 -6.13 11.69 7.25
C ALA A 115 -4.71 11.93 6.74
N GLU A 116 -3.77 11.00 6.99
CA GLU A 116 -2.37 11.15 6.55
C GLU A 116 -1.77 9.80 6.16
N ARG A 117 -0.80 9.86 5.25
CA ARG A 117 -0.02 8.70 4.80
C ARG A 117 1.46 9.04 4.71
N TRP A 118 2.30 8.13 5.15
CA TRP A 118 3.75 8.10 4.91
C TRP A 118 4.10 6.74 4.34
N ALA A 119 5.09 6.68 3.45
CA ALA A 119 5.56 5.42 2.91
C ALA A 119 7.07 5.44 2.68
N THR A 120 7.70 4.32 2.95
CA THR A 120 9.10 4.06 2.59
C THR A 120 9.13 2.72 1.88
N VAL A 121 9.55 2.73 0.63
CA VAL A 121 9.55 1.53 -0.21
C VAL A 121 10.90 1.38 -0.91
N THR A 122 11.24 0.14 -1.26
CA THR A 122 12.44 -0.15 -2.04
C THR A 122 12.22 0.24 -3.50
N SER A 123 13.32 0.38 -4.23
CA SER A 123 13.24 0.54 -5.68
C SER A 123 12.69 -0.74 -6.32
N PRO A 124 11.92 -0.62 -7.42
CA PRO A 124 11.49 -1.79 -8.16
C PRO A 124 12.66 -2.67 -8.60
N ALA A 125 12.49 -3.97 -8.46
CA ALA A 125 13.48 -4.95 -8.85
C ALA A 125 12.80 -6.14 -9.51
N GLU A 126 13.55 -6.89 -10.34
CA GLU A 126 13.06 -8.14 -10.90
C GLU A 126 12.75 -9.11 -9.75
N GLY A 127 11.53 -9.66 -9.79
CA GLY A 127 10.95 -10.27 -8.62
C GLY A 127 11.49 -11.62 -8.29
N VAL A 128 11.93 -11.74 -7.06
CA VAL A 128 11.81 -12.98 -6.34
C VAL A 128 10.48 -12.88 -5.59
N SER A 129 9.57 -13.80 -5.86
CA SER A 129 8.36 -13.91 -5.08
C SER A 129 8.72 -14.42 -3.69
N TRP A 130 8.73 -13.55 -2.70
CA TRP A 130 9.08 -13.91 -1.34
C TRP A 130 7.86 -14.43 -0.59
N THR A 131 7.59 -15.73 -0.71
CA THR A 131 6.75 -16.38 0.30
C THR A 131 7.56 -16.47 1.61
N ALA A 132 6.88 -16.65 2.74
CA ALA A 132 7.59 -16.83 4.02
C ALA A 132 8.60 -17.99 3.95
N GLU A 133 8.26 -19.05 3.21
CA GLU A 133 9.15 -20.18 3.02
C GLU A 133 10.39 -19.82 2.19
N GLU A 134 10.21 -19.09 1.11
CA GLU A 134 11.32 -18.63 0.26
C GLU A 134 12.24 -17.67 1.02
N ALA A 135 11.67 -16.76 1.82
CA ALA A 135 12.44 -15.86 2.65
C ALA A 135 13.29 -16.64 3.67
N ARG A 136 12.72 -17.68 4.29
CA ARG A 136 13.43 -18.54 5.23
C ARG A 136 14.59 -19.27 4.53
N LYS A 137 14.34 -19.84 3.37
CA LYS A 137 15.38 -20.54 2.57
C LYS A 137 16.52 -19.61 2.17
N PHE A 138 16.19 -18.37 1.81
CA PHE A 138 17.19 -17.36 1.48
C PHE A 138 18.06 -17.00 2.69
N ALA A 139 17.45 -16.82 3.85
CA ALA A 139 18.16 -16.53 5.09
C ALA A 139 19.11 -17.69 5.47
N GLU A 140 18.65 -18.93 5.38
CA GLU A 140 19.45 -20.13 5.63
C GLU A 140 20.64 -20.20 4.70
N LYS A 141 20.44 -19.93 3.41
CA LYS A 141 21.51 -19.93 2.39
C LYS A 141 22.58 -18.88 2.68
N ARG A 142 22.19 -17.72 3.18
CA ARG A 142 23.14 -16.64 3.54
C ARG A 142 23.90 -16.95 4.82
N ALA A 143 23.35 -17.74 5.73
CA ALA A 143 23.97 -18.13 6.98
C ALA A 143 24.98 -19.28 6.85
N SER A 144 24.93 -20.03 5.74
CA SER A 144 25.82 -21.15 5.50
C SER A 144 27.18 -20.76 4.91
#